data_40237c2e86d5c5b5ebc7138efcbc40bb
#
_entry.id   40237c2e86d5c5b5ebc7138efcbc40bb
#
_cell.length_a   1.000
_cell.length_b   1.000
_cell.length_c   1.000
_cell.angle_alpha   90.00
_cell.angle_beta   90.00
_cell.angle_gamma   90.00
#
_symmetry.space_group_name_H-M   'P 1'
#
loop_
_entity.id
_entity.type
_entity.pdbx_description
1 polymer ?
#
loop_
_entity_poly.entity_id
_entity_poly.type
_entity_poly.pdbx_seq_one_letter_code
_entity_poly.pdbx_strand_id
1 'polypeptide(L)'
;MLIASCSSISNKATTHTYYIAADEIQWDYAPTGKNQITGRAFSEDENVFVATADDRIGKVYIKSVYREYTDDTFSTLKPRGPEWEHLGYLGPVIRAGVGDEIKIVFKNNLSIMASVHPHGVFYTKDAEGSPYNDGTSGADKKDNMIHPGDTFVYEWSVPERSGPGPNDPSSIVWMYHSHVDSPKATNSGLIGPIIISRESGGYASDVDREFVTLFTVTDENDTYYLDKNIQKFTKGVDDTDDDDFYESNLMHGMNGYVYGNLPGMVMKNGERVRWYLIGLGTEIDLHTPHWHGHTVLFNGNRTDVLELMPASLKTVDMTLDNEGTWLYHCHVNDHIKAGMLSMFTVLPK
;
A
#
# COMPACT_ATOMS: atom_id res chain seq x y z
N MET A 1 -5.74 43.14 35.49
CA MET A 1 -6.24 42.50 34.25
C MET A 1 -5.01 42.22 33.42
N LEU A 2 -4.39 41.03 33.58
CA LEU A 2 -3.23 40.63 32.81
C LEU A 2 -3.73 39.98 31.51
N ILE A 3 -3.45 40.62 30.40
CA ILE A 3 -3.66 40.07 29.07
C ILE A 3 -2.49 39.12 28.82
N ALA A 4 -2.75 37.82 28.93
CA ALA A 4 -1.81 36.79 28.46
C ALA A 4 -1.74 36.84 26.94
N SER A 5 -0.63 37.36 26.43
CA SER A 5 -0.28 37.29 25.02
C SER A 5 0.02 35.83 24.71
N CYS A 6 -0.93 35.12 24.04
CA CYS A 6 -0.65 33.87 23.37
C CYS A 6 0.23 34.18 22.15
N SER A 7 1.53 34.02 22.28
CA SER A 7 2.42 33.97 21.12
C SER A 7 2.12 32.69 20.38
N SER A 8 1.39 32.79 19.26
CA SER A 8 1.31 31.72 18.27
C SER A 8 2.73 31.47 17.75
N ILE A 9 3.32 30.35 18.15
CA ILE A 9 4.50 29.82 17.47
C ILE A 9 4.03 29.47 16.06
N SER A 10 4.33 30.34 15.12
CA SER A 10 4.17 30.03 13.69
C SER A 10 5.17 28.91 13.40
N ASN A 11 4.74 27.67 13.46
CA ASN A 11 5.50 26.56 12.90
C ASN A 11 5.66 26.87 11.40
N LYS A 12 6.91 27.06 10.97
CA LYS A 12 7.22 27.27 9.56
C LYS A 12 6.87 25.97 8.84
N ALA A 13 6.06 26.07 7.78
CA ALA A 13 5.75 24.94 6.92
C ALA A 13 7.04 24.23 6.48
N THR A 14 7.08 22.91 6.64
CA THR A 14 8.19 22.06 6.20
C THR A 14 7.83 21.45 4.84
N THR A 15 8.75 21.52 3.88
CA THR A 15 8.59 20.79 2.61
C THR A 15 9.28 19.46 2.69
N HIS A 16 8.53 18.39 2.53
CA HIS A 16 9.02 17.02 2.45
C HIS A 16 9.20 16.63 0.99
N THR A 17 10.45 16.42 0.56
CA THR A 17 10.76 16.06 -0.83
C THR A 17 11.04 14.57 -0.95
N TYR A 18 10.38 13.93 -1.91
CA TYR A 18 10.54 12.52 -2.26
C TYR A 18 10.95 12.39 -3.73
N TYR A 19 11.94 11.56 -4.01
CA TYR A 19 12.37 11.18 -5.35
C TYR A 19 11.83 9.78 -5.63
N ILE A 20 10.73 9.70 -6.35
CA ILE A 20 10.00 8.45 -6.58
C ILE A 20 10.04 8.11 -8.06
N ALA A 21 10.48 6.89 -8.40
CA ALA A 21 10.30 6.39 -9.74
C ALA A 21 9.31 5.23 -9.78
N ALA A 22 8.61 5.11 -10.92
CA ALA A 22 7.88 3.90 -11.27
C ALA A 22 8.84 2.96 -12.01
N ASP A 23 9.11 1.80 -11.42
CA ASP A 23 10.07 0.81 -11.92
C ASP A 23 9.40 -0.53 -12.19
N GLU A 24 9.84 -1.22 -13.25
CA GLU A 24 9.47 -2.63 -13.49
C GLU A 24 10.32 -3.54 -12.61
N ILE A 25 9.67 -4.49 -11.91
CA ILE A 25 10.33 -5.51 -11.10
C ILE A 25 9.75 -6.89 -11.35
N GLN A 26 10.42 -7.94 -10.90
CA GLN A 26 9.81 -9.23 -10.64
C GLN A 26 9.40 -9.29 -9.18
N TRP A 27 8.16 -9.71 -8.93
CA TRP A 27 7.61 -9.87 -7.59
C TRP A 27 7.24 -11.33 -7.33
N ASP A 28 7.64 -11.86 -6.20
CA ASP A 28 7.28 -13.20 -5.73
C ASP A 28 6.30 -13.10 -4.54
N TYR A 29 5.05 -13.52 -4.76
CA TYR A 29 4.00 -13.48 -3.74
C TYR A 29 4.25 -14.43 -2.56
N ALA A 30 5.07 -15.47 -2.76
CA ALA A 30 5.38 -16.48 -1.74
C ALA A 30 6.86 -16.88 -1.76
N PRO A 31 7.80 -15.95 -1.42
CA PRO A 31 9.23 -16.12 -1.67
C PRO A 31 9.86 -17.26 -0.86
N THR A 32 9.25 -17.70 0.23
CA THR A 32 9.77 -18.84 1.02
C THR A 32 9.49 -20.20 0.37
N GLY A 33 8.64 -20.26 -0.67
CA GLY A 33 8.28 -21.49 -1.37
C GLY A 33 7.39 -22.44 -0.56
N LYS A 34 6.75 -21.97 0.52
CA LYS A 34 5.86 -22.77 1.37
C LYS A 34 4.79 -21.90 2.05
N ASN A 35 3.74 -22.55 2.54
CA ASN A 35 2.77 -21.92 3.43
C ASN A 35 3.40 -21.74 4.83
N GLN A 36 3.63 -20.48 5.22
CA GLN A 36 4.23 -20.13 6.50
C GLN A 36 3.27 -20.31 7.68
N ILE A 37 1.95 -20.28 7.44
CA ILE A 37 0.95 -20.50 8.48
C ILE A 37 0.98 -21.94 8.98
N THR A 38 1.11 -22.90 8.05
CA THR A 38 1.16 -24.33 8.37
C THR A 38 2.58 -24.86 8.54
N GLY A 39 3.59 -24.11 8.06
CA GLY A 39 4.99 -24.51 8.00
C GLY A 39 5.28 -25.62 6.97
N ARG A 40 4.31 -25.96 6.10
CA ARG A 40 4.37 -27.08 5.14
C ARG A 40 4.49 -26.57 3.70
N ALA A 41 4.80 -27.49 2.79
CA ALA A 41 4.64 -27.26 1.35
C ALA A 41 3.17 -26.91 1.05
N PHE A 42 2.95 -26.17 -0.03
CA PHE A 42 1.61 -25.82 -0.50
C PHE A 42 0.80 -27.09 -0.81
N SER A 43 -0.47 -27.09 -0.41
CA SER A 43 -1.44 -28.12 -0.75
C SER A 43 -1.84 -28.05 -2.24
N GLU A 44 -2.65 -28.99 -2.71
CA GLU A 44 -3.17 -29.01 -4.07
C GLU A 44 -4.02 -27.75 -4.34
N ASP A 45 -4.91 -27.37 -3.42
CA ASP A 45 -5.76 -26.17 -3.55
C ASP A 45 -4.91 -24.87 -3.55
N GLU A 46 -3.90 -24.78 -2.70
CA GLU A 46 -3.00 -23.61 -2.64
C GLU A 46 -2.13 -23.48 -3.90
N ASN A 47 -1.77 -24.62 -4.49
CA ASN A 47 -1.01 -24.68 -5.74
C ASN A 47 -1.78 -24.15 -6.96
N VAL A 48 -3.10 -23.97 -6.88
CA VAL A 48 -3.86 -23.22 -7.90
C VAL A 48 -3.23 -21.84 -8.12
N PHE A 49 -2.86 -21.14 -7.06
CA PHE A 49 -2.34 -19.77 -7.11
C PHE A 49 -0.80 -19.67 -7.22
N VAL A 50 -0.07 -20.65 -6.68
CA VAL A 50 1.39 -20.49 -6.50
C VAL A 50 2.25 -21.40 -7.36
N ALA A 51 1.70 -22.50 -7.91
CA ALA A 51 2.47 -23.42 -8.73
C ALA A 51 2.57 -22.94 -10.18
N THR A 52 3.79 -22.95 -10.72
CA THR A 52 4.03 -22.73 -12.15
C THR A 52 3.79 -24.03 -12.91
N ALA A 53 3.10 -23.96 -14.05
CA ALA A 53 2.87 -25.06 -14.97
C ALA A 53 3.04 -24.60 -16.43
N ASP A 54 2.86 -25.51 -17.39
CA ASP A 54 2.99 -25.18 -18.80
C ASP A 54 2.01 -24.08 -19.24
N ASP A 55 0.82 -24.04 -18.62
CA ASP A 55 -0.30 -23.15 -18.86
C ASP A 55 -0.63 -22.25 -17.65
N ARG A 56 0.25 -22.16 -16.64
CA ARG A 56 0.00 -21.40 -15.40
C ARG A 56 1.22 -20.61 -14.97
N ILE A 57 1.04 -19.31 -14.69
CA ILE A 57 2.12 -18.38 -14.30
C ILE A 57 2.68 -18.75 -12.92
N GLY A 58 1.81 -18.98 -11.95
CA GLY A 58 2.16 -19.27 -10.56
C GLY A 58 2.39 -18.00 -9.74
N LYS A 59 3.37 -18.02 -8.82
CA LYS A 59 3.54 -16.98 -7.79
C LYS A 59 4.45 -15.81 -8.17
N VAL A 60 5.08 -15.81 -9.34
CA VAL A 60 6.05 -14.76 -9.75
C VAL A 60 5.54 -14.00 -10.95
N TYR A 61 5.42 -12.69 -10.81
CA TYR A 61 4.91 -11.79 -11.84
C TYR A 61 5.85 -10.62 -12.10
N ILE A 62 5.84 -10.12 -13.32
CA ILE A 62 6.40 -8.80 -13.64
C ILE A 62 5.38 -7.77 -13.21
N LYS A 63 5.82 -6.77 -12.44
CA LYS A 63 4.99 -5.69 -11.91
C LYS A 63 5.67 -4.35 -12.08
N SER A 64 4.89 -3.28 -12.00
CA SER A 64 5.37 -1.92 -11.84
C SER A 64 5.14 -1.44 -10.41
N VAL A 65 6.16 -0.86 -9.78
CA VAL A 65 6.06 -0.38 -8.40
C VAL A 65 6.71 1.00 -8.24
N TYR A 66 6.23 1.78 -7.30
CA TYR A 66 6.93 3.00 -6.90
C TYR A 66 8.10 2.68 -5.99
N ARG A 67 9.26 3.27 -6.28
CA ARG A 67 10.49 3.10 -5.50
C ARG A 67 11.09 4.46 -5.18
N GLU A 68 11.59 4.64 -3.96
CA GLU A 68 12.25 5.88 -3.55
C GLU A 68 13.75 5.84 -3.85
N TYR A 69 14.26 6.96 -4.33
CA TYR A 69 15.66 7.19 -4.64
C TYR A 69 16.25 8.25 -3.71
N THR A 70 17.58 8.32 -3.64
CA THR A 70 18.27 9.26 -2.77
C THR A 70 18.21 10.70 -3.28
N ASP A 71 18.10 10.88 -4.60
CA ASP A 71 18.10 12.20 -5.25
C ASP A 71 17.46 12.15 -6.66
N ASP A 72 17.43 13.30 -7.34
CA ASP A 72 16.84 13.50 -8.66
C ASP A 72 17.63 12.90 -9.82
N THR A 73 18.79 12.30 -9.57
CA THR A 73 19.51 11.51 -10.58
C THR A 73 18.91 10.14 -10.79
N PHE A 74 18.10 9.66 -9.83
CA PHE A 74 17.50 8.32 -9.83
C PHE A 74 18.51 7.19 -10.06
N SER A 75 19.74 7.38 -9.59
CA SER A 75 20.83 6.41 -9.75
C SER A 75 20.96 5.45 -8.58
N THR A 76 20.55 5.86 -7.38
CA THR A 76 20.70 5.09 -6.15
C THR A 76 19.36 4.96 -5.41
N LEU A 77 18.92 3.72 -5.27
CA LEU A 77 17.73 3.44 -4.47
C LEU A 77 17.97 3.82 -3.00
N LYS A 78 16.98 4.46 -2.40
CA LYS A 78 16.96 4.68 -0.96
C LYS A 78 16.63 3.36 -0.24
N PRO A 79 17.49 2.86 0.66
CA PRO A 79 17.21 1.64 1.38
C PRO A 79 15.94 1.77 2.24
N ARG A 80 15.08 0.78 2.17
CA ARG A 80 13.94 0.65 3.07
C ARG A 80 14.43 0.10 4.42
N GLY A 81 14.12 0.79 5.52
CA GLY A 81 14.46 0.33 6.85
C GLY A 81 13.71 -0.97 7.23
N PRO A 82 14.24 -1.77 8.18
CA PRO A 82 13.62 -3.03 8.58
C PRO A 82 12.21 -2.86 9.17
N GLU A 83 11.91 -1.69 9.74
CA GLU A 83 10.58 -1.35 10.25
C GLU A 83 9.51 -1.26 9.12
N TRP A 84 9.94 -1.10 7.86
CA TRP A 84 9.09 -1.01 6.68
C TRP A 84 9.19 -2.21 5.74
N GLU A 85 9.86 -3.28 6.14
CA GLU A 85 9.99 -4.51 5.34
C GLU A 85 8.62 -5.11 4.99
N HIS A 86 7.65 -4.96 5.91
CA HIS A 86 6.28 -5.42 5.73
C HIS A 86 5.51 -4.71 4.60
N LEU A 87 5.99 -3.60 4.05
CA LEU A 87 5.30 -2.91 2.94
C LEU A 87 5.25 -3.75 1.66
N GLY A 88 6.10 -4.77 1.50
CA GLY A 88 6.10 -5.59 0.29
C GLY A 88 6.35 -4.77 -0.97
N TYR A 89 5.46 -4.89 -1.97
CA TYR A 89 5.54 -4.11 -3.21
C TYR A 89 5.00 -2.68 -3.10
N LEU A 90 4.35 -2.32 -2.00
CA LEU A 90 3.86 -0.96 -1.82
C LEU A 90 4.99 0.05 -1.99
N GLY A 91 4.66 1.17 -2.61
CA GLY A 91 5.55 2.32 -2.72
C GLY A 91 6.00 2.86 -1.36
N PRO A 92 6.95 3.80 -1.34
CA PRO A 92 7.43 4.41 -0.11
C PRO A 92 6.31 5.10 0.66
N VAL A 93 6.43 5.13 1.99
CA VAL A 93 5.52 5.89 2.85
C VAL A 93 5.82 7.37 2.70
N ILE A 94 4.88 8.13 2.10
CA ILE A 94 4.93 9.59 2.10
C ILE A 94 4.40 10.08 3.44
N ARG A 95 5.15 10.97 4.11
CA ARG A 95 4.79 11.52 5.43
C ARG A 95 4.78 13.04 5.41
N ALA A 96 3.79 13.62 6.06
CA ALA A 96 3.74 15.05 6.35
C ALA A 96 2.81 15.31 7.55
N GLY A 97 2.90 16.47 8.15
CA GLY A 97 1.99 16.94 9.14
C GLY A 97 1.09 18.05 8.62
N VAL A 98 0.03 18.35 9.38
CA VAL A 98 -0.84 19.50 9.06
C VAL A 98 -0.01 20.78 9.02
N GLY A 99 -0.16 21.52 7.90
CA GLY A 99 0.59 22.75 7.62
C GLY A 99 1.87 22.54 6.79
N ASP A 100 2.26 21.29 6.52
CA ASP A 100 3.43 20.97 5.70
C ASP A 100 3.11 20.97 4.19
N GLU A 101 4.15 20.88 3.39
CA GLU A 101 4.12 20.71 1.93
C GLU A 101 4.78 19.39 1.54
N ILE A 102 4.25 18.73 0.52
CA ILE A 102 4.81 17.50 -0.06
C ILE A 102 5.23 17.79 -1.49
N LYS A 103 6.46 17.42 -1.82
CA LYS A 103 7.01 17.54 -3.17
C LYS A 103 7.46 16.18 -3.65
N ILE A 104 6.85 15.70 -4.74
CA ILE A 104 7.22 14.44 -5.40
C ILE A 104 7.93 14.77 -6.70
N VAL A 105 9.21 14.47 -6.76
CA VAL A 105 9.95 14.43 -8.03
C VAL A 105 9.78 13.03 -8.58
N PHE A 106 8.87 12.89 -9.54
CA PHE A 106 8.48 11.61 -10.12
C PHE A 106 9.21 11.34 -11.43
N LYS A 107 9.72 10.12 -11.59
CA LYS A 107 10.29 9.62 -12.84
C LYS A 107 9.55 8.39 -13.31
N ASN A 108 9.17 8.36 -14.58
CA ASN A 108 8.60 7.17 -15.19
C ASN A 108 9.69 6.35 -15.90
N ASN A 109 10.14 5.26 -15.27
CA ASN A 109 11.09 4.30 -15.86
C ASN A 109 10.40 3.12 -16.59
N LEU A 110 9.06 3.14 -16.65
CA LEU A 110 8.27 2.09 -17.32
C LEU A 110 8.23 2.31 -18.82
N SER A 111 7.75 1.29 -19.55
CA SER A 111 7.42 1.37 -20.98
C SER A 111 5.99 1.88 -21.25
N ILE A 112 5.20 2.15 -20.19
CA ILE A 112 3.83 2.61 -20.21
C ILE A 112 3.73 4.00 -19.57
N MET A 113 2.64 4.72 -19.82
CA MET A 113 2.37 5.98 -19.13
C MET A 113 2.00 5.71 -17.68
N ALA A 114 2.44 6.58 -16.78
CA ALA A 114 2.10 6.53 -15.35
C ALA A 114 1.91 7.94 -14.78
N SER A 115 1.25 8.05 -13.65
CA SER A 115 1.08 9.29 -12.89
C SER A 115 1.23 9.04 -11.40
N VAL A 116 1.11 10.09 -10.58
CA VAL A 116 0.97 9.98 -9.13
C VAL A 116 -0.22 10.81 -8.70
N HIS A 117 -1.33 10.15 -8.38
CA HIS A 117 -2.55 10.75 -7.88
C HIS A 117 -2.69 10.51 -6.37
N PRO A 118 -2.76 11.56 -5.54
CA PRO A 118 -2.86 11.42 -4.10
C PRO A 118 -4.30 11.47 -3.62
N HIS A 119 -4.61 10.75 -2.55
CA HIS A 119 -5.83 10.93 -1.78
C HIS A 119 -5.56 11.84 -0.56
N GLY A 120 -6.59 12.57 -0.14
CA GLY A 120 -6.66 13.30 1.14
C GLY A 120 -5.89 14.61 1.23
N VAL A 121 -4.81 14.80 0.52
CA VAL A 121 -4.05 16.05 0.48
C VAL A 121 -4.67 17.08 -0.47
N PHE A 122 -4.21 18.32 -0.41
CA PHE A 122 -4.67 19.38 -1.31
C PHE A 122 -3.71 19.53 -2.50
N TYR A 123 -4.27 19.61 -3.69
CA TYR A 123 -3.55 19.81 -4.94
C TYR A 123 -4.36 20.73 -5.89
N THR A 124 -3.66 21.36 -6.83
CA THR A 124 -4.25 22.10 -7.96
C THR A 124 -4.35 21.21 -9.19
N LYS A 125 -5.02 21.66 -10.23
CA LYS A 125 -5.28 20.85 -11.43
C LYS A 125 -4.01 20.40 -12.17
N ASP A 126 -2.92 21.09 -12.01
CA ASP A 126 -1.62 20.78 -12.58
C ASP A 126 -0.78 19.82 -11.72
N ALA A 127 -1.36 19.28 -10.65
CA ALA A 127 -0.73 18.32 -9.73
C ALA A 127 -1.69 17.23 -9.23
N GLU A 128 -2.80 17.00 -9.96
CA GLU A 128 -3.80 15.97 -9.65
C GLU A 128 -3.39 14.57 -10.09
N GLY A 129 -2.68 14.45 -11.22
CA GLY A 129 -2.21 13.17 -11.75
C GLY A 129 -3.30 12.27 -12.36
N SER A 130 -4.42 12.84 -12.85
CA SER A 130 -5.60 12.09 -13.32
C SER A 130 -6.12 12.56 -14.66
N PRO A 131 -6.13 11.71 -15.72
CA PRO A 131 -6.63 12.07 -17.04
C PRO A 131 -8.14 11.90 -17.17
N TYR A 132 -8.89 12.99 -17.19
CA TYR A 132 -10.32 13.00 -17.50
C TYR A 132 -10.75 14.35 -18.10
N ASN A 133 -12.00 14.46 -18.56
CA ASN A 133 -12.52 15.69 -19.17
C ASN A 133 -13.03 16.65 -18.09
N ASP A 134 -12.15 17.47 -17.55
CA ASP A 134 -12.42 18.45 -16.50
C ASP A 134 -12.47 19.91 -17.02
N GLY A 135 -12.37 20.09 -18.34
CA GLY A 135 -12.36 21.38 -18.97
C GLY A 135 -11.03 22.14 -18.93
N THR A 136 -9.99 21.57 -18.32
CA THR A 136 -8.63 22.15 -18.31
C THR A 136 -7.84 21.81 -19.57
N SER A 137 -6.73 22.49 -19.81
CA SER A 137 -5.86 22.30 -20.97
C SER A 137 -4.44 22.82 -20.71
N GLY A 138 -3.50 22.50 -21.60
CA GLY A 138 -2.16 23.06 -21.56
C GLY A 138 -1.35 22.58 -20.35
N ALA A 139 -0.96 23.50 -19.46
CA ALA A 139 -0.14 23.19 -18.30
C ALA A 139 -0.84 22.24 -17.32
N ASP A 140 -2.16 22.44 -17.12
CA ASP A 140 -3.00 21.68 -16.18
C ASP A 140 -3.26 20.22 -16.61
N LYS A 141 -2.65 19.76 -17.71
CA LYS A 141 -2.75 18.39 -18.22
C LYS A 141 -1.41 17.66 -18.28
N LYS A 142 -0.32 18.34 -17.93
CA LYS A 142 1.03 17.74 -18.02
C LYS A 142 1.30 16.69 -16.96
N ASP A 143 0.60 16.78 -15.84
CA ASP A 143 0.67 15.86 -14.68
C ASP A 143 -0.07 14.54 -14.91
N ASN A 144 -1.04 14.53 -15.85
CA ASN A 144 -2.01 13.46 -16.00
C ASN A 144 -1.40 12.14 -16.47
N MET A 145 -0.42 12.20 -17.38
CA MET A 145 0.20 11.04 -18.03
C MET A 145 1.67 11.35 -18.31
N ILE A 146 2.55 10.85 -17.45
CA ILE A 146 4.00 11.02 -17.63
C ILE A 146 4.50 9.94 -18.56
N HIS A 147 5.12 10.33 -19.68
CA HIS A 147 5.63 9.42 -20.68
C HIS A 147 6.84 8.61 -20.17
N PRO A 148 7.09 7.44 -20.78
CA PRO A 148 8.31 6.67 -20.53
C PRO A 148 9.56 7.52 -20.62
N GLY A 149 10.39 7.51 -19.58
CA GLY A 149 11.64 8.27 -19.49
C GLY A 149 11.49 9.71 -18.99
N ASP A 150 10.27 10.26 -18.92
CA ASP A 150 10.05 11.64 -18.48
C ASP A 150 10.02 11.75 -16.94
N THR A 151 10.22 12.99 -16.47
CA THR A 151 10.13 13.37 -15.06
C THR A 151 9.10 14.48 -14.90
N PHE A 152 8.33 14.43 -13.81
CA PHE A 152 7.37 15.47 -13.44
C PHE A 152 7.47 15.78 -11.94
N VAL A 153 7.11 17.00 -11.54
CA VAL A 153 7.11 17.41 -10.13
C VAL A 153 5.68 17.70 -9.69
N TYR A 154 5.18 16.91 -8.75
CA TYR A 154 3.91 17.15 -8.06
C TYR A 154 4.18 17.92 -6.77
N GLU A 155 3.40 18.96 -6.49
CA GLU A 155 3.46 19.72 -5.25
C GLU A 155 2.08 19.73 -4.61
N TRP A 156 2.00 19.23 -3.38
CA TRP A 156 0.77 19.12 -2.62
C TRP A 156 0.91 19.81 -1.27
N SER A 157 -0.17 20.43 -0.79
CA SER A 157 -0.21 20.98 0.57
C SER A 157 -1.07 20.15 1.51
N VAL A 158 -0.83 20.28 2.80
CA VAL A 158 -1.49 19.51 3.86
C VAL A 158 -2.28 20.44 4.77
N PRO A 159 -3.45 20.98 4.32
CA PRO A 159 -4.31 21.76 5.17
C PRO A 159 -4.92 20.93 6.30
N GLU A 160 -5.53 21.59 7.30
CA GLU A 160 -6.16 20.93 8.46
C GLU A 160 -7.12 19.79 8.06
N ARG A 161 -7.87 19.94 6.96
CA ARG A 161 -8.80 18.93 6.45
C ARG A 161 -8.11 17.66 5.91
N SER A 162 -6.81 17.69 5.63
CA SER A 162 -6.02 16.54 5.20
C SER A 162 -5.52 15.70 6.36
N GLY A 163 -5.50 16.27 7.55
CA GLY A 163 -5.06 15.59 8.77
C GLY A 163 -6.19 14.94 9.55
N PRO A 164 -5.83 14.37 10.70
CA PRO A 164 -6.78 13.70 11.59
C PRO A 164 -7.91 14.63 12.07
N GLY A 165 -9.15 14.17 11.96
CA GLY A 165 -10.33 14.80 12.55
C GLY A 165 -10.38 14.65 14.09
N PRO A 166 -11.38 15.25 14.77
CA PRO A 166 -11.43 15.27 16.24
C PRO A 166 -11.45 13.89 16.93
N ASN A 167 -11.99 12.88 16.26
CA ASN A 167 -12.11 11.51 16.79
C ASN A 167 -11.05 10.54 16.24
N ASP A 168 -10.22 11.00 15.29
CA ASP A 168 -9.13 10.20 14.75
C ASP A 168 -7.95 10.17 15.72
N PRO A 169 -7.07 9.14 15.63
CA PRO A 169 -5.79 9.14 16.32
C PRO A 169 -4.89 10.30 15.84
N SER A 170 -3.67 10.44 16.38
CA SER A 170 -2.76 11.55 16.07
C SER A 170 -2.27 11.56 14.60
N SER A 171 -2.43 10.46 13.87
CA SER A 171 -2.12 10.32 12.45
C SER A 171 -3.12 9.41 11.77
N ILE A 172 -3.33 9.62 10.46
CA ILE A 172 -4.23 8.84 9.61
C ILE A 172 -3.54 8.46 8.32
N VAL A 173 -4.09 7.45 7.62
CA VAL A 173 -3.59 7.01 6.33
C VAL A 173 -4.46 7.50 5.19
N TRP A 174 -3.78 7.93 4.13
CA TRP A 174 -4.27 8.08 2.77
C TRP A 174 -3.46 7.17 1.85
N MET A 175 -3.75 7.18 0.55
CA MET A 175 -2.98 6.45 -0.44
C MET A 175 -2.63 7.36 -1.63
N TYR A 176 -1.65 6.95 -2.42
CA TYR A 176 -1.40 7.49 -3.75
C TYR A 176 -1.27 6.33 -4.74
N HIS A 177 -1.68 6.54 -5.97
CA HIS A 177 -1.61 5.54 -7.02
C HIS A 177 -1.54 6.17 -8.41
N SER A 178 -1.23 5.39 -9.44
CA SER A 178 -1.34 5.87 -10.81
C SER A 178 -2.81 5.86 -11.26
N HIS A 179 -3.26 6.96 -11.85
CA HIS A 179 -4.64 7.14 -12.29
C HIS A 179 -4.78 7.15 -13.83
N VAL A 180 -3.74 6.75 -14.56
CA VAL A 180 -3.78 6.70 -16.04
C VAL A 180 -4.81 5.68 -16.52
N ASP A 181 -4.81 4.50 -15.94
CA ASP A 181 -5.82 3.45 -16.00
C ASP A 181 -5.84 2.85 -14.61
N SER A 182 -6.69 3.38 -13.73
CA SER A 182 -6.55 3.17 -12.29
C SER A 182 -6.65 1.70 -11.88
N PRO A 183 -7.64 0.89 -12.32
CA PRO A 183 -7.69 -0.54 -11.98
C PRO A 183 -6.43 -1.26 -12.44
N LYS A 184 -6.08 -1.12 -13.70
CA LYS A 184 -4.93 -1.79 -14.31
C LYS A 184 -3.59 -1.36 -13.69
N ALA A 185 -3.45 -0.08 -13.36
CA ALA A 185 -2.26 0.46 -12.73
C ALA A 185 -2.08 -0.04 -11.29
N THR A 186 -3.14 -0.10 -10.49
CA THR A 186 -3.10 -0.60 -9.11
C THR A 186 -2.88 -2.11 -9.06
N ASN A 187 -3.53 -2.89 -9.94
CA ASN A 187 -3.26 -4.31 -10.11
C ASN A 187 -1.81 -4.55 -10.54
N SER A 188 -1.24 -3.69 -11.38
CA SER A 188 0.19 -3.76 -11.74
C SER A 188 1.13 -3.43 -10.57
N GLY A 189 0.66 -2.77 -9.48
CA GLY A 189 1.43 -2.47 -8.27
C GLY A 189 1.75 -0.98 -8.04
N LEU A 190 1.20 -0.06 -8.86
CA LEU A 190 1.44 1.38 -8.73
C LEU A 190 0.56 2.00 -7.64
N ILE A 191 0.87 1.69 -6.38
CA ILE A 191 0.18 2.17 -5.18
C ILE A 191 1.16 2.33 -4.02
N GLY A 192 0.89 3.30 -3.13
CA GLY A 192 1.63 3.49 -1.88
C GLY A 192 0.84 4.30 -0.84
N PRO A 193 1.26 4.30 0.42
CA PRO A 193 0.59 4.99 1.51
C PRO A 193 1.08 6.42 1.68
N ILE A 194 0.15 7.31 2.10
CA ILE A 194 0.45 8.64 2.64
C ILE A 194 -0.01 8.65 4.10
N ILE A 195 0.85 9.04 5.03
CA ILE A 195 0.51 9.18 6.45
C ILE A 195 0.58 10.65 6.82
N ILE A 196 -0.54 11.18 7.30
CA ILE A 196 -0.65 12.57 7.76
C ILE A 196 -0.86 12.60 9.27
N SER A 197 0.01 13.33 9.97
CA SER A 197 -0.08 13.57 11.41
C SER A 197 -0.66 14.95 11.74
N ARG A 198 -1.17 15.11 12.99
CA ARG A 198 -1.60 16.44 13.49
C ARG A 198 -0.44 17.41 13.58
N GLU A 199 0.72 16.89 13.98
CA GLU A 199 1.93 17.68 14.17
C GLU A 199 2.75 17.68 12.87
N SER A 200 3.43 18.80 12.61
CA SER A 200 4.37 18.91 11.50
C SER A 200 5.44 17.80 11.56
N GLY A 201 5.88 17.32 10.40
CA GLY A 201 6.91 16.29 10.27
C GLY A 201 6.40 14.89 10.02
N GLY A 202 5.07 14.64 10.12
CA GLY A 202 4.48 13.37 9.67
C GLY A 202 4.69 12.16 10.59
N TYR A 203 5.12 12.38 11.84
CA TYR A 203 5.36 11.30 12.79
C TYR A 203 4.34 11.32 13.92
N ALA A 204 3.83 10.14 14.29
CA ALA A 204 2.97 9.95 15.45
C ALA A 204 3.84 9.75 16.69
N SER A 205 3.81 10.73 17.62
CA SER A 205 4.59 10.68 18.87
C SER A 205 3.94 9.84 19.97
N ASP A 206 2.70 9.41 19.76
CA ASP A 206 1.86 8.69 20.73
C ASP A 206 1.83 7.17 20.52
N VAL A 207 2.62 6.64 19.60
CA VAL A 207 2.75 5.20 19.33
C VAL A 207 4.22 4.79 19.22
N ASP A 208 4.50 3.54 19.59
CA ASP A 208 5.85 2.98 19.58
C ASP A 208 6.19 2.38 18.20
N ARG A 209 5.14 1.99 17.44
CA ARG A 209 5.29 1.28 16.17
C ARG A 209 4.11 1.52 15.25
N GLU A 210 4.38 1.44 13.94
CA GLU A 210 3.39 1.65 12.89
C GLU A 210 3.47 0.51 11.86
N PHE A 211 2.31 0.04 11.39
CA PHE A 211 2.21 -0.91 10.28
C PHE A 211 1.20 -0.41 9.24
N VAL A 212 1.54 -0.57 7.97
CA VAL A 212 0.63 -0.33 6.84
C VAL A 212 0.29 -1.67 6.22
N THR A 213 -0.99 -1.99 6.08
CA THR A 213 -1.43 -3.21 5.41
C THR A 213 -2.48 -2.92 4.35
N LEU A 214 -2.17 -3.30 3.12
CA LEU A 214 -3.08 -3.33 1.99
C LEU A 214 -3.70 -4.73 1.91
N PHE A 215 -5.01 -4.79 1.93
CA PHE A 215 -5.80 -5.99 1.62
C PHE A 215 -6.35 -5.82 0.21
N THR A 216 -6.04 -6.76 -0.67
CA THR A 216 -6.54 -6.74 -2.04
C THR A 216 -6.49 -8.12 -2.66
N VAL A 217 -7.47 -8.42 -3.51
CA VAL A 217 -7.32 -9.44 -4.55
C VAL A 217 -6.68 -8.73 -5.72
N THR A 218 -5.39 -8.99 -5.96
CA THR A 218 -4.70 -8.44 -7.11
C THR A 218 -5.05 -9.27 -8.33
N ASP A 219 -5.79 -8.70 -9.27
CA ASP A 219 -6.12 -9.34 -10.53
C ASP A 219 -4.94 -9.19 -11.51
N GLU A 220 -4.12 -10.24 -11.59
CA GLU A 220 -2.99 -10.26 -12.54
C GLU A 220 -3.43 -10.44 -13.99
N ASN A 221 -4.71 -10.78 -14.25
CA ASN A 221 -5.28 -10.79 -15.58
C ASN A 221 -5.50 -9.37 -16.11
N ASP A 222 -5.85 -8.42 -15.23
CA ASP A 222 -6.02 -7.00 -15.55
C ASP A 222 -4.79 -6.18 -15.16
N THR A 223 -3.62 -6.53 -15.72
CA THR A 223 -2.37 -5.77 -15.57
C THR A 223 -1.80 -5.36 -16.92
N TYR A 224 -0.83 -4.45 -16.94
CA TYR A 224 -0.07 -4.12 -18.16
C TYR A 224 0.88 -5.24 -18.59
N TYR A 225 1.00 -6.32 -17.82
CA TYR A 225 2.04 -7.33 -17.96
C TYR A 225 1.54 -8.74 -18.21
N LEU A 226 0.22 -8.97 -18.36
CA LEU A 226 -0.33 -10.32 -18.55
C LEU A 226 0.38 -11.06 -19.69
N ASP A 227 0.40 -10.50 -20.91
CA ASP A 227 1.04 -11.12 -22.08
C ASP A 227 2.52 -11.41 -21.83
N LYS A 228 3.23 -10.47 -21.19
CA LYS A 228 4.65 -10.60 -20.84
C LYS A 228 4.89 -11.69 -19.81
N ASN A 229 3.99 -11.82 -18.82
CA ASN A 229 4.02 -12.85 -17.79
C ASN A 229 3.75 -14.23 -18.42
N ILE A 230 2.74 -14.35 -19.28
CA ILE A 230 2.45 -15.59 -20.03
C ILE A 230 3.69 -16.00 -20.83
N GLN A 231 4.21 -15.10 -21.66
CA GLN A 231 5.38 -15.39 -22.50
C GLN A 231 6.60 -15.82 -21.69
N LYS A 232 6.79 -15.26 -20.49
CA LYS A 232 8.00 -15.51 -19.68
C LYS A 232 7.90 -16.75 -18.81
N PHE A 233 6.72 -17.04 -18.25
CA PHE A 233 6.57 -18.01 -17.17
C PHE A 233 5.79 -19.26 -17.57
N THR A 234 5.17 -19.30 -18.77
CA THR A 234 4.45 -20.47 -19.29
C THR A 234 5.05 -20.96 -20.61
N LYS A 235 4.54 -22.08 -21.14
CA LYS A 235 4.85 -22.52 -22.50
C LYS A 235 3.83 -22.02 -23.53
N GLY A 236 2.79 -21.35 -23.08
CA GLY A 236 1.69 -20.77 -23.82
C GLY A 236 0.36 -21.05 -23.13
N VAL A 237 -0.57 -20.12 -23.29
CA VAL A 237 -1.94 -20.22 -22.81
C VAL A 237 -2.83 -20.05 -24.04
N ASP A 238 -3.64 -21.07 -24.34
CA ASP A 238 -4.49 -21.08 -25.54
C ASP A 238 -5.71 -20.15 -25.38
N ASP A 239 -6.23 -20.06 -24.15
CA ASP A 239 -7.39 -19.22 -23.80
C ASP A 239 -7.16 -18.53 -22.45
N THR A 240 -7.03 -17.21 -22.45
CA THR A 240 -6.85 -16.42 -21.23
C THR A 240 -8.18 -16.19 -20.48
N ASP A 241 -9.32 -16.48 -21.10
CA ASP A 241 -10.66 -16.39 -20.49
C ASP A 241 -11.10 -17.74 -19.89
N ASP A 242 -10.23 -18.78 -19.96
CA ASP A 242 -10.46 -20.05 -19.26
C ASP A 242 -10.55 -19.82 -17.76
N ASP A 243 -11.62 -20.35 -17.13
CA ASP A 243 -11.92 -20.08 -15.70
C ASP A 243 -10.77 -20.52 -14.78
N ASP A 244 -10.10 -21.64 -15.06
CA ASP A 244 -9.00 -22.16 -14.22
C ASP A 244 -7.73 -21.29 -14.37
N PHE A 245 -7.45 -20.82 -15.59
CA PHE A 245 -6.35 -19.88 -15.82
C PHE A 245 -6.64 -18.54 -15.16
N TYR A 246 -7.84 -17.98 -15.35
CA TYR A 246 -8.25 -16.70 -14.79
C TYR A 246 -8.15 -16.72 -13.26
N GLU A 247 -8.74 -17.72 -12.60
CA GLU A 247 -8.71 -17.87 -11.15
C GLU A 247 -7.28 -17.99 -10.60
N SER A 248 -6.39 -18.69 -11.31
CA SER A 248 -5.00 -18.89 -10.88
C SER A 248 -4.20 -17.59 -10.79
N ASN A 249 -4.66 -16.52 -11.42
CA ASN A 249 -4.03 -15.20 -11.46
C ASN A 249 -4.67 -14.18 -10.49
N LEU A 250 -5.62 -14.62 -9.63
CA LEU A 250 -6.21 -13.78 -8.59
C LEU A 250 -5.42 -13.92 -7.27
N MET A 251 -4.50 -13.00 -7.02
CA MET A 251 -3.62 -13.04 -5.85
C MET A 251 -4.27 -12.40 -4.62
N HIS A 252 -4.86 -13.23 -3.75
CA HIS A 252 -5.50 -12.81 -2.50
C HIS A 252 -4.46 -12.49 -1.43
N GLY A 253 -3.94 -11.27 -1.46
CA GLY A 253 -2.73 -10.90 -0.73
C GLY A 253 -2.87 -9.78 0.30
N MET A 254 -1.87 -9.74 1.16
CA MET A 254 -1.60 -8.62 2.06
C MET A 254 -0.24 -8.03 1.69
N ASN A 255 -0.20 -6.75 1.29
CA ASN A 255 1.02 -6.08 0.80
C ASN A 255 1.76 -6.86 -0.32
N GLY A 256 1.02 -7.64 -1.13
CA GLY A 256 1.60 -8.46 -2.19
C GLY A 256 2.20 -9.79 -1.73
N TYR A 257 1.84 -10.28 -0.56
CA TYR A 257 2.21 -11.61 -0.08
C TYR A 257 1.00 -12.46 0.24
N VAL A 258 1.14 -13.76 0.02
CA VAL A 258 0.13 -14.77 0.31
C VAL A 258 0.66 -15.85 1.26
N TYR A 259 -0.24 -16.57 1.92
CA TYR A 259 0.07 -17.75 2.76
C TYR A 259 1.13 -17.49 3.84
N GLY A 260 1.06 -16.35 4.54
CA GLY A 260 1.93 -16.01 5.64
C GLY A 260 3.35 -15.60 5.26
N ASN A 261 3.60 -15.30 3.98
CA ASN A 261 4.92 -14.86 3.51
C ASN A 261 5.23 -13.39 3.78
N LEU A 262 4.27 -12.60 4.30
CA LEU A 262 4.49 -11.19 4.68
C LEU A 262 5.44 -11.10 5.88
N PRO A 263 6.62 -10.46 5.73
CA PRO A 263 7.64 -10.37 6.79
C PRO A 263 7.44 -9.19 7.73
N GLY A 264 8.27 -9.09 8.76
CA GLY A 264 8.58 -7.85 9.48
C GLY A 264 7.58 -7.42 10.56
N MET A 265 6.48 -8.14 10.79
CA MET A 265 5.50 -7.74 11.82
C MET A 265 5.88 -8.26 13.20
N VAL A 266 6.94 -7.68 13.77
CA VAL A 266 7.47 -8.03 15.10
C VAL A 266 7.41 -6.82 16.02
N MET A 267 6.85 -7.00 17.21
CA MET A 267 6.62 -5.96 18.22
C MET A 267 6.86 -6.50 19.63
N LYS A 268 6.83 -5.63 20.64
CA LYS A 268 7.06 -6.01 22.05
C LYS A 268 5.84 -5.82 22.90
N ASN A 269 5.68 -6.67 23.90
CA ASN A 269 4.64 -6.55 24.91
C ASN A 269 4.72 -5.17 25.61
N GLY A 270 3.58 -4.48 25.69
CA GLY A 270 3.45 -3.14 26.26
C GLY A 270 3.57 -2.01 25.22
N GLU A 271 4.01 -2.28 23.96
CA GLU A 271 4.00 -1.27 22.90
C GLU A 271 2.57 -0.88 22.52
N ARG A 272 2.38 0.39 22.18
CA ARG A 272 1.21 0.90 21.47
C ARG A 272 1.52 0.92 20.00
N VAL A 273 0.74 0.19 19.21
CA VAL A 273 0.95 -0.03 17.77
C VAL A 273 -0.21 0.57 16.99
N ARG A 274 0.10 1.34 15.96
CA ARG A 274 -0.87 1.88 15.01
C ARG A 274 -0.85 1.10 13.73
N TRP A 275 -2.04 0.66 13.31
CA TRP A 275 -2.25 -0.02 12.05
C TRP A 275 -2.99 0.90 11.08
N TYR A 276 -2.43 1.05 9.90
CA TYR A 276 -3.01 1.76 8.78
C TYR A 276 -3.49 0.74 7.75
N LEU A 277 -4.79 0.67 7.56
CA LEU A 277 -5.46 -0.32 6.75
C LEU A 277 -5.92 0.30 5.44
N ILE A 278 -5.58 -0.33 4.34
CA ILE A 278 -5.98 0.06 2.98
C ILE A 278 -6.71 -1.12 2.37
N GLY A 279 -7.95 -0.93 1.90
CA GLY A 279 -8.71 -1.92 1.13
C GLY A 279 -8.71 -1.54 -0.34
N LEU A 280 -8.48 -2.50 -1.21
CA LEU A 280 -8.68 -2.36 -2.66
C LEU A 280 -9.33 -3.62 -3.23
N GLY A 281 -9.69 -3.56 -4.50
CA GLY A 281 -10.32 -4.63 -5.26
C GLY A 281 -11.58 -4.17 -5.97
N THR A 282 -12.38 -5.13 -6.41
CA THR A 282 -13.66 -4.93 -7.08
C THR A 282 -14.82 -4.91 -6.09
N GLU A 283 -16.06 -4.82 -6.59
CA GLU A 283 -17.29 -4.80 -5.78
C GLU A 283 -17.52 -6.07 -4.92
N ILE A 284 -16.82 -7.16 -5.21
CA ILE A 284 -16.89 -8.41 -4.44
C ILE A 284 -15.73 -8.57 -3.45
N ASP A 285 -14.72 -7.70 -3.51
CA ASP A 285 -13.50 -7.80 -2.70
C ASP A 285 -13.65 -7.07 -1.36
N LEU A 286 -14.65 -7.43 -0.60
CA LEU A 286 -14.83 -6.96 0.78
C LEU A 286 -13.82 -7.65 1.68
N HIS A 287 -13.09 -6.88 2.49
CA HIS A 287 -12.12 -7.44 3.42
C HIS A 287 -12.54 -7.22 4.87
N THR A 288 -12.09 -8.12 5.74
CA THR A 288 -12.34 -8.01 7.17
C THR A 288 -11.08 -8.35 7.96
N PRO A 289 -10.13 -7.39 8.09
CA PRO A 289 -8.92 -7.56 8.91
C PRO A 289 -9.25 -8.02 10.32
N HIS A 290 -8.63 -9.11 10.76
CA HIS A 290 -8.82 -9.72 12.08
C HIS A 290 -7.47 -10.04 12.73
N TRP A 291 -7.33 -9.65 14.00
CA TRP A 291 -6.15 -9.91 14.84
C TRP A 291 -6.48 -10.96 15.90
N HIS A 292 -5.81 -12.11 15.86
CA HIS A 292 -5.94 -13.11 16.91
C HIS A 292 -5.31 -12.63 18.21
N GLY A 293 -5.94 -12.97 19.32
CA GLY A 293 -5.43 -12.72 20.67
C GLY A 293 -5.34 -11.27 21.11
N HIS A 294 -5.74 -10.32 20.26
CA HIS A 294 -5.67 -8.87 20.51
C HIS A 294 -6.93 -8.15 20.04
N THR A 295 -7.10 -6.92 20.51
CA THR A 295 -8.17 -6.02 20.09
C THR A 295 -7.61 -4.66 19.71
N VAL A 296 -8.31 -3.95 18.83
CA VAL A 296 -7.96 -2.60 18.39
C VAL A 296 -9.02 -1.59 18.82
N LEU A 297 -8.63 -0.32 18.86
CA LEU A 297 -9.53 0.81 19.01
C LEU A 297 -9.74 1.47 17.65
N PHE A 298 -10.99 1.53 17.21
CA PHE A 298 -11.41 2.26 16.02
C PHE A 298 -12.52 3.25 16.39
N ASN A 299 -12.30 4.53 16.17
CA ASN A 299 -13.24 5.61 16.54
C ASN A 299 -13.72 5.52 18.00
N GLY A 300 -12.82 5.15 18.91
CA GLY A 300 -13.13 4.99 20.34
C GLY A 300 -13.84 3.69 20.70
N ASN A 301 -14.22 2.85 19.74
CA ASN A 301 -14.84 1.55 19.97
C ASN A 301 -13.82 0.43 19.90
N ARG A 302 -13.99 -0.59 20.75
CA ARG A 302 -13.14 -1.79 20.78
C ARG A 302 -13.70 -2.86 19.87
N THR A 303 -12.82 -3.43 19.04
CA THR A 303 -13.12 -4.58 18.17
C THR A 303 -11.86 -5.41 17.95
N ASP A 304 -11.99 -6.58 17.35
CA ASP A 304 -10.89 -7.44 16.88
C ASP A 304 -10.96 -7.71 15.38
N VAL A 305 -12.04 -7.25 14.74
CA VAL A 305 -12.27 -7.34 13.30
C VAL A 305 -12.90 -6.04 12.80
N LEU A 306 -12.57 -5.62 11.59
CA LEU A 306 -13.11 -4.42 10.94
C LEU A 306 -13.57 -4.73 9.52
N GLU A 307 -14.63 -4.09 9.09
CA GLU A 307 -14.98 -4.06 7.67
C GLU A 307 -14.02 -3.14 6.89
N LEU A 308 -13.59 -3.57 5.73
CA LEU A 308 -12.70 -2.81 4.84
C LEU A 308 -13.16 -3.00 3.39
N MET A 309 -13.85 -1.98 2.89
CA MET A 309 -14.36 -1.96 1.51
C MET A 309 -13.27 -1.51 0.54
N PRO A 310 -13.40 -1.79 -0.76
CA PRO A 310 -12.53 -1.21 -1.78
C PRO A 310 -12.43 0.31 -1.66
N ALA A 311 -11.21 0.84 -1.79
CA ALA A 311 -10.84 2.25 -1.61
C ALA A 311 -11.16 2.84 -0.22
N SER A 312 -11.40 2.01 0.80
CA SER A 312 -11.53 2.49 2.17
C SER A 312 -10.19 2.48 2.90
N LEU A 313 -10.02 3.46 3.78
CA LEU A 313 -8.81 3.72 4.55
C LEU A 313 -9.18 3.80 6.03
N LYS A 314 -8.54 3.03 6.89
CA LYS A 314 -8.82 3.03 8.33
C LYS A 314 -7.52 3.07 9.13
N THR A 315 -7.57 3.75 10.26
CA THR A 315 -6.45 3.79 11.22
C THR A 315 -6.94 3.31 12.57
N VAL A 316 -6.22 2.36 13.17
CA VAL A 316 -6.58 1.75 14.44
C VAL A 316 -5.36 1.63 15.35
N ASP A 317 -5.57 1.70 16.65
CA ASP A 317 -4.55 1.54 17.66
C ASP A 317 -4.74 0.24 18.46
N MET A 318 -3.63 -0.45 18.71
CA MET A 318 -3.55 -1.67 19.50
C MET A 318 -2.55 -1.45 20.65
N THR A 319 -2.93 -1.83 21.86
CA THR A 319 -1.97 -1.99 22.97
C THR A 319 -1.68 -3.47 23.15
N LEU A 320 -0.40 -3.82 23.09
CA LEU A 320 0.03 -5.21 23.16
C LEU A 320 0.10 -5.69 24.62
N ASP A 321 -0.63 -6.74 24.93
CA ASP A 321 -0.71 -7.31 26.29
C ASP A 321 -0.67 -8.85 26.30
N ASN A 322 -0.45 -9.47 25.13
CA ASN A 322 -0.47 -10.93 24.97
C ASN A 322 0.70 -11.40 24.09
N GLU A 323 1.70 -12.03 24.72
CA GLU A 323 2.91 -12.50 24.06
C GLU A 323 2.64 -13.74 23.18
N GLY A 324 3.40 -13.89 22.10
CA GLY A 324 3.30 -15.02 21.19
C GLY A 324 3.27 -14.62 19.73
N THR A 325 3.12 -15.63 18.86
CA THR A 325 2.91 -15.42 17.42
C THR A 325 1.44 -15.67 17.12
N TRP A 326 0.79 -14.68 16.53
CA TRP A 326 -0.64 -14.61 16.32
C TRP A 326 -1.00 -14.49 14.86
N LEU A 327 -2.12 -15.06 14.47
CA LEU A 327 -2.65 -14.94 13.11
C LEU A 327 -3.21 -13.52 12.89
N TYR A 328 -2.93 -12.95 11.72
CA TYR A 328 -3.50 -11.73 11.19
C TYR A 328 -3.98 -11.99 9.77
N HIS A 329 -5.28 -11.85 9.51
CA HIS A 329 -5.86 -12.29 8.24
C HIS A 329 -7.16 -11.56 7.89
N CYS A 330 -7.58 -11.65 6.63
CA CYS A 330 -8.95 -11.36 6.25
C CYS A 330 -9.87 -12.46 6.76
N HIS A 331 -11.06 -12.12 7.29
CA HIS A 331 -12.02 -13.12 7.80
C HIS A 331 -13.08 -13.53 6.77
N VAL A 332 -12.92 -13.13 5.49
CA VAL A 332 -13.72 -13.65 4.37
C VAL A 332 -13.20 -15.03 4.01
N ASN A 333 -14.08 -16.05 4.02
CA ASN A 333 -13.67 -17.45 3.92
C ASN A 333 -12.86 -17.78 2.66
N ASP A 334 -13.27 -17.26 1.51
CA ASP A 334 -12.59 -17.54 0.25
C ASP A 334 -11.19 -16.85 0.22
N HIS A 335 -11.08 -15.64 0.76
CA HIS A 335 -9.80 -14.94 0.88
C HIS A 335 -8.82 -15.67 1.81
N ILE A 336 -9.32 -16.27 2.92
CA ILE A 336 -8.49 -17.09 3.81
C ILE A 336 -7.91 -18.27 3.05
N LYS A 337 -8.77 -19.01 2.32
CA LYS A 337 -8.34 -20.19 1.56
C LYS A 337 -7.34 -19.87 0.46
N ALA A 338 -7.55 -18.75 -0.23
CA ALA A 338 -6.71 -18.29 -1.32
C ALA A 338 -5.42 -17.58 -0.86
N GLY A 339 -5.20 -17.39 0.48
CA GLY A 339 -3.89 -16.97 1.00
C GLY A 339 -3.81 -15.62 1.69
N MET A 340 -4.93 -14.92 1.92
CA MET A 340 -4.94 -13.60 2.60
C MET A 340 -4.76 -13.74 4.11
N LEU A 341 -3.60 -14.32 4.50
CA LEU A 341 -3.19 -14.61 5.87
C LEU A 341 -1.75 -14.18 6.09
N SER A 342 -1.48 -13.72 7.31
CA SER A 342 -0.16 -13.41 7.81
C SER A 342 -0.07 -13.72 9.31
N MET A 343 1.10 -13.48 9.89
CA MET A 343 1.33 -13.58 11.32
C MET A 343 2.02 -12.33 11.83
N PHE A 344 1.75 -11.98 13.08
CA PHE A 344 2.53 -11.01 13.83
C PHE A 344 3.04 -11.63 15.13
N THR A 345 4.20 -11.17 15.61
CA THR A 345 4.84 -11.70 16.80
C THR A 345 4.97 -10.62 17.86
N VAL A 346 4.48 -10.91 19.07
CA VAL A 346 4.64 -10.08 20.25
C VAL A 346 5.71 -10.74 21.14
N LEU A 347 6.88 -10.13 21.18
CA LEU A 347 7.98 -10.57 22.02
C LEU A 347 7.76 -10.14 23.47
N PRO A 348 8.36 -10.84 24.47
CA PRO A 348 8.41 -10.36 25.84
C PRO A 348 8.97 -8.93 25.94
N LYS A 349 8.57 -8.24 27.03
CA LYS A 349 8.96 -6.85 27.30
C LYS A 349 10.46 -6.67 27.52
#